data_5db2efc7bd29912e1cc4d2f8fc18a273
#
_entry.id   5db2efc7bd29912e1cc4d2f8fc18a273
#
_cell.length_a   1.000
_cell.length_b   1.000
_cell.length_c   1.000
_cell.angle_alpha   90.00
_cell.angle_beta   90.00
_cell.angle_gamma   90.00
#
_symmetry.space_group_name_H-M   'P 1'
#
loop_
_entity.id
_entity.type
_entity.pdbx_description
1 polymer ?
#
loop_
_entity_poly.entity_id
_entity_poly.type
_entity_poly.pdbx_seq_one_letter_code
_entity_poly.pdbx_strand_id
1 'polypeptide(L)'
;PLLKCVNLMFTSTGLRAAGSNGNCIVTARGDNQSTGDVSLLIPAASLGKLSNMCQDKDEFRVGTTGKSIVFFRENFLFSARLMEGGYIDTDQLVGSIRNAFTVLTDIHDMRAALSSVLSIGTGNRVKLNFQDQRLVFQCAGDCVSASAPIEVIALTGTPAGDYWFNAKQLVTCLKALSGTVTLGIAQGGMLTLATQDAYYL
;
A
#
# COMPACT_ATOMS: atom_id res chain seq x y z
N PRO A 1 7.12 -3.18 18.90
CA PRO A 1 6.38 -1.89 19.05
C PRO A 1 6.52 -1.01 17.80
N LEU A 2 7.69 -0.93 17.17
CA LEU A 2 7.98 -0.05 16.03
C LEU A 2 7.19 -0.40 14.76
N LEU A 3 6.87 -1.67 14.52
CA LEU A 3 6.02 -2.11 13.41
C LEU A 3 4.55 -1.63 13.51
N LYS A 4 4.16 -1.03 14.64
CA LYS A 4 2.85 -0.37 14.79
C LYS A 4 2.91 1.14 14.56
N CYS A 5 4.04 1.63 14.04
CA CYS A 5 4.26 3.03 13.73
C CYS A 5 4.35 3.24 12.21
N VAL A 6 4.09 4.45 11.82
CA VAL A 6 4.39 4.97 10.49
C VAL A 6 5.55 5.95 10.64
N ASN A 7 6.55 5.80 9.81
CA ASN A 7 7.63 6.77 9.69
C ASN A 7 7.23 7.85 8.69
N LEU A 8 7.10 9.10 9.16
CA LEU A 8 6.92 10.26 8.31
C LEU A 8 8.26 10.98 8.15
N MET A 9 8.71 11.11 6.93
CA MET A 9 9.93 11.84 6.57
C MET A 9 9.54 13.08 5.77
N PHE A 10 9.79 14.23 6.36
CA PHE A 10 9.69 15.52 5.68
C PHE A 10 11.06 15.86 5.12
N THR A 11 11.15 16.16 3.85
CA THR A 11 12.39 16.53 3.17
C THR A 11 12.16 17.77 2.32
N SER A 12 13.20 18.42 1.87
CA SER A 12 13.09 19.54 0.91
C SER A 12 12.48 19.14 -0.43
N THR A 13 12.41 17.84 -0.75
CA THR A 13 11.88 17.31 -2.01
C THR A 13 10.47 16.71 -1.89
N GLY A 14 9.91 16.66 -0.69
CA GLY A 14 8.56 16.13 -0.47
C GLY A 14 8.40 15.38 0.86
N LEU A 15 7.16 14.95 1.12
CA LEU A 15 6.78 14.10 2.24
C LEU A 15 6.83 12.64 1.82
N ARG A 16 7.34 11.81 2.70
CA ARG A 16 7.29 10.37 2.57
C ARG A 16 6.73 9.72 3.81
N ALA A 17 5.83 8.79 3.64
CA ALA A 17 5.32 7.93 4.69
C ALA A 17 5.74 6.48 4.43
N ALA A 18 6.15 5.78 5.47
CA ALA A 18 6.48 4.37 5.39
C ALA A 18 5.91 3.60 6.58
N GLY A 19 5.27 2.47 6.32
CA GLY A 19 4.68 1.61 7.33
C GLY A 19 4.94 0.13 7.03
N SER A 20 5.02 -0.70 8.07
CA SER A 20 5.10 -2.16 7.93
C SER A 20 4.38 -2.83 9.09
N ASN A 21 3.79 -3.98 8.81
CA ASN A 21 3.22 -4.87 9.82
C ASN A 21 3.98 -6.21 9.94
N GLY A 22 5.15 -6.32 9.31
CA GLY A 22 5.96 -7.53 9.25
C GLY A 22 5.65 -8.46 8.07
N ASN A 23 4.45 -8.34 7.45
CA ASN A 23 4.04 -9.12 6.29
C ASN A 23 3.85 -8.26 5.04
N CYS A 24 3.81 -6.95 5.23
CA CYS A 24 3.60 -5.98 4.17
C CYS A 24 4.39 -4.71 4.49
N ILE A 25 4.96 -4.11 3.48
CA ILE A 25 5.57 -2.77 3.54
C ILE A 25 4.76 -1.87 2.63
N VAL A 26 4.46 -0.69 3.12
CA VAL A 26 3.75 0.35 2.37
C VAL A 26 4.57 1.61 2.42
N THR A 27 4.80 2.22 1.27
CA THR A 27 5.36 3.57 1.20
C THR A 27 4.44 4.45 0.37
N ALA A 28 4.29 5.71 0.79
CA ALA A 28 3.54 6.71 0.05
C ALA A 28 4.34 8.01 0.00
N ARG A 29 4.12 8.79 -1.04
CA ARG A 29 4.73 10.10 -1.25
C ARG A 29 3.65 11.16 -1.30
N GLY A 30 4.02 12.37 -0.93
CA GLY A 30 3.17 13.54 -1.00
C GLY A 30 4.00 14.81 -1.02
N ASP A 31 3.35 15.91 -1.27
CA ASP A 31 3.99 17.22 -1.29
C ASP A 31 4.14 17.78 0.13
N ASN A 32 5.17 18.56 0.36
CA ASN A 32 5.34 19.39 1.54
C ASN A 32 6.18 20.62 1.22
N GLN A 33 6.17 21.58 2.14
CA GLN A 33 6.97 22.82 2.06
C GLN A 33 8.01 22.86 3.20
N SER A 34 8.59 21.73 3.56
CA SER A 34 9.63 21.68 4.58
C SER A 34 10.94 22.31 4.07
N THR A 35 11.61 23.04 4.93
CA THR A 35 12.94 23.61 4.64
C THR A 35 14.09 22.74 5.15
N GLY A 36 13.80 21.63 5.84
CA GLY A 36 14.78 20.72 6.39
C GLY A 36 14.28 19.29 6.48
N ASP A 37 15.20 18.38 6.73
CA ASP A 37 14.92 16.95 6.80
C ASP A 37 14.58 16.55 8.24
N VAL A 38 13.40 15.96 8.42
CA VAL A 38 12.91 15.46 9.70
C VAL A 38 12.25 14.11 9.52
N SER A 39 12.64 13.14 10.36
CA SER A 39 12.04 11.80 10.41
C SER A 39 11.33 11.58 11.73
N LEU A 40 10.05 11.23 11.69
CA LEU A 40 9.18 11.15 12.87
C LEU A 40 8.45 9.80 12.89
N LEU A 41 8.49 9.12 14.04
CA LEU A 41 7.75 7.88 14.24
C LEU A 41 6.43 8.15 14.96
N ILE A 42 5.32 7.89 14.28
CA ILE A 42 3.97 8.16 14.78
C ILE A 42 3.23 6.84 14.90
N PRO A 43 2.54 6.56 16.03
CA PRO A 43 1.67 5.39 16.13
C PRO A 43 0.63 5.36 15.00
N ALA A 44 0.54 4.27 14.26
CA ALA A 44 -0.38 4.11 13.13
C ALA A 44 -1.84 4.36 13.54
N ALA A 45 -2.23 3.96 14.76
CA ALA A 45 -3.56 4.23 15.31
C ALA A 45 -3.87 5.73 15.44
N SER A 46 -2.85 6.55 15.73
CA SER A 46 -3.04 8.01 15.80
C SER A 46 -3.24 8.62 14.41
N LEU A 47 -2.45 8.20 13.43
CA LEU A 47 -2.63 8.64 12.04
C LEU A 47 -3.97 8.15 11.45
N GLY A 48 -4.41 6.94 11.80
CA GLY A 48 -5.74 6.46 11.42
C GLY A 48 -6.87 7.33 11.97
N LYS A 49 -6.76 7.82 13.22
CA LYS A 49 -7.72 8.78 13.77
C LYS A 49 -7.67 10.11 13.03
N LEU A 50 -6.48 10.63 12.74
CA LEU A 50 -6.32 11.85 11.95
C LEU A 50 -6.97 11.68 10.57
N SER A 51 -6.66 10.61 9.85
CA SER A 51 -7.20 10.31 8.52
C SER A 51 -8.74 10.30 8.49
N ASN A 52 -9.39 9.75 9.53
CA ASN A 52 -10.85 9.75 9.62
C ASN A 52 -11.48 11.15 9.85
N MET A 53 -10.66 12.14 10.22
CA MET A 53 -11.09 13.53 10.44
C MET A 53 -10.70 14.47 9.30
N CYS A 54 -9.97 13.96 8.30
CA CYS A 54 -9.47 14.72 7.16
C CYS A 54 -10.28 14.43 5.91
N GLN A 55 -10.28 15.39 4.99
CA GLN A 55 -10.74 15.25 3.60
C GLN A 55 -9.53 15.26 2.66
N ASP A 56 -9.70 14.75 1.45
CA ASP A 56 -8.60 14.58 0.47
C ASP A 56 -7.84 15.86 0.11
N LYS A 57 -8.45 17.03 0.31
CA LYS A 57 -7.84 18.34 -0.01
C LYS A 57 -7.41 19.13 1.23
N ASP A 58 -7.45 18.52 2.40
CA ASP A 58 -7.06 19.22 3.62
C ASP A 58 -5.56 19.43 3.70
N GLU A 59 -5.15 20.67 3.88
CA GLU A 59 -3.77 21.07 4.11
C GLU A 59 -3.53 21.35 5.59
N PHE A 60 -2.43 20.84 6.11
CA PHE A 60 -2.03 21.02 7.49
C PHE A 60 -0.67 21.69 7.60
N ARG A 61 -0.54 22.59 8.55
CA ARG A 61 0.76 22.95 9.10
C ARG A 61 1.15 21.89 10.12
N VAL A 62 2.42 21.50 10.08
CA VAL A 62 2.95 20.45 10.96
C VAL A 62 4.04 21.04 11.83
N GLY A 63 3.96 20.81 13.13
CA GLY A 63 4.96 21.20 14.10
C GLY A 63 5.34 20.05 15.02
N THR A 64 6.48 20.15 15.70
CA THR A 64 6.92 19.19 16.69
C THR A 64 7.25 19.87 18.02
N THR A 65 7.02 19.19 19.14
CA THR A 65 7.38 19.62 20.49
C THR A 65 8.47 18.75 21.11
N GLY A 66 9.26 18.05 20.31
CA GLY A 66 10.26 17.08 20.74
C GLY A 66 9.69 15.71 21.16
N LYS A 67 8.50 15.67 21.76
CA LYS A 67 7.80 14.41 22.16
C LYS A 67 6.49 14.17 21.42
N SER A 68 6.00 15.16 20.68
CA SER A 68 4.73 15.09 19.98
C SER A 68 4.82 15.77 18.63
N ILE A 69 4.08 15.26 17.67
CA ILE A 69 3.76 15.94 16.42
C ILE A 69 2.39 16.62 16.55
N VAL A 70 2.26 17.79 15.97
CA VAL A 70 1.02 18.57 15.96
C VAL A 70 0.66 18.89 14.52
N PHE A 71 -0.55 18.54 14.11
CA PHE A 71 -1.15 18.91 12.85
C PHE A 71 -2.19 19.99 13.13
N PHE A 72 -2.10 21.11 12.46
CA PHE A 72 -3.03 22.21 12.72
C PHE A 72 -3.41 22.97 11.44
N ARG A 73 -4.64 23.44 11.42
CA ARG A 73 -5.21 24.39 10.46
C ARG A 73 -6.24 25.24 11.22
N GLU A 74 -6.77 26.27 10.62
CA GLU A 74 -7.59 27.33 11.22
C GLU A 74 -8.37 26.98 12.50
N ASN A 75 -9.28 26.01 12.43
CA ASN A 75 -10.12 25.57 13.57
C ASN A 75 -9.88 24.10 13.95
N PHE A 76 -8.73 23.55 13.63
CA PHE A 76 -8.40 22.15 13.86
C PHE A 76 -7.00 22.00 14.43
N LEU A 77 -6.88 21.24 15.50
CA LEU A 77 -5.61 20.86 16.09
C LEU A 77 -5.66 19.38 16.46
N PHE A 78 -4.72 18.62 15.95
CA PHE A 78 -4.52 17.23 16.33
C PHE A 78 -3.08 17.02 16.81
N SER A 79 -2.91 16.39 17.96
CA SER A 79 -1.59 16.08 18.50
C SER A 79 -1.46 14.58 18.73
N ALA A 80 -0.30 14.05 18.38
CA ALA A 80 0.05 12.65 18.62
C ALA A 80 1.45 12.55 19.24
N ARG A 81 1.62 11.65 20.23
CA ARG A 81 2.92 11.38 20.83
C ARG A 81 3.81 10.65 19.83
N LEU A 82 5.06 11.10 19.72
CA LEU A 82 6.10 10.43 18.93
C LEU A 82 6.61 9.19 19.66
N MET A 83 7.04 8.22 18.89
CA MET A 83 7.78 7.05 19.40
C MET A 83 9.26 7.25 19.16
N GLU A 84 10.07 6.82 20.12
CA GLU A 84 11.53 6.83 20.03
C GLU A 84 12.04 5.52 19.43
N GLY A 85 13.10 5.59 18.63
CA GLY A 85 13.77 4.44 18.04
C GLY A 85 14.05 4.60 16.56
N GLY A 86 14.88 3.70 16.00
CA GLY A 86 15.14 3.63 14.56
C GLY A 86 14.05 2.86 13.84
N TYR A 87 13.63 3.33 12.68
CA TYR A 87 12.72 2.59 11.79
C TYR A 87 13.50 1.77 10.77
N ILE A 88 12.86 0.77 10.17
CA ILE A 88 13.46 -0.03 9.11
C ILE A 88 13.76 0.86 7.89
N ASP A 89 14.88 0.62 7.24
CA ASP A 89 15.18 1.27 5.95
C ASP A 89 14.31 0.67 4.85
N THR A 90 13.12 1.26 4.65
CA THR A 90 12.17 0.83 3.64
C THR A 90 12.65 1.13 2.23
N ASP A 91 13.54 2.11 2.04
CA ASP A 91 14.09 2.45 0.72
C ASP A 91 15.05 1.39 0.23
N GLN A 92 15.95 0.96 1.10
CA GLN A 92 16.87 -0.12 0.78
C GLN A 92 16.08 -1.41 0.48
N LEU A 93 15.07 -1.73 1.28
CA LEU A 93 14.24 -2.91 1.05
C LEU A 93 13.51 -2.84 -0.28
N VAL A 94 12.73 -1.78 -0.53
CA VAL A 94 11.97 -1.60 -1.78
C VAL A 94 12.92 -1.54 -2.98
N GLY A 95 14.04 -0.82 -2.87
CA GLY A 95 15.04 -0.71 -3.92
C GLY A 95 15.76 -2.02 -4.27
N SER A 96 15.76 -3.00 -3.35
CA SER A 96 16.33 -4.32 -3.59
C SER A 96 15.39 -5.28 -4.35
N ILE A 97 14.08 -4.98 -4.39
CA ILE A 97 13.08 -5.84 -5.03
C ILE A 97 13.27 -5.85 -6.55
N ARG A 98 13.30 -7.03 -7.11
CA ARG A 98 13.35 -7.27 -8.56
C ARG A 98 12.15 -8.12 -8.94
N ASN A 99 11.24 -7.54 -9.72
CA ASN A 99 10.10 -8.27 -10.25
C ASN A 99 10.54 -9.19 -11.38
N ALA A 100 10.07 -10.43 -11.38
CA ALA A 100 10.23 -11.36 -12.46
C ALA A 100 9.37 -10.96 -13.68
N PHE A 101 8.20 -10.42 -13.40
CA PHE A 101 7.34 -9.78 -14.39
C PHE A 101 6.50 -8.68 -13.75
N THR A 102 5.98 -7.78 -14.58
CA THR A 102 5.05 -6.73 -14.15
C THR A 102 3.89 -6.60 -15.11
N VAL A 103 2.73 -6.24 -14.59
CA VAL A 103 1.46 -6.06 -15.30
C VAL A 103 0.92 -4.68 -14.95
N LEU A 104 0.68 -3.85 -15.95
CA LEU A 104 -0.05 -2.59 -15.79
C LEU A 104 -1.54 -2.85 -16.01
N THR A 105 -2.37 -2.46 -15.06
CA THR A 105 -3.83 -2.64 -15.12
C THR A 105 -4.54 -1.54 -14.35
N ASP A 106 -5.87 -1.50 -14.46
CA ASP A 106 -6.70 -0.56 -13.70
C ASP A 106 -7.06 -1.11 -12.32
N ILE A 107 -7.00 -0.26 -11.29
CA ILE A 107 -7.33 -0.65 -9.91
C ILE A 107 -8.82 -0.94 -9.74
N HIS A 108 -9.69 -0.22 -10.43
CA HIS A 108 -11.12 -0.45 -10.36
C HIS A 108 -11.45 -1.87 -10.85
N ASP A 109 -10.85 -2.31 -11.97
CA ASP A 109 -11.04 -3.65 -12.52
C ASP A 109 -10.49 -4.71 -11.56
N MET A 110 -9.33 -4.47 -10.95
CA MET A 110 -8.78 -5.36 -9.93
C MET A 110 -9.71 -5.50 -8.72
N ARG A 111 -10.29 -4.40 -8.24
CA ARG A 111 -11.23 -4.42 -7.11
C ARG A 111 -12.51 -5.16 -7.46
N ALA A 112 -13.08 -4.91 -8.65
CA ALA A 112 -14.29 -5.55 -9.12
C ALA A 112 -14.09 -7.07 -9.26
N ALA A 113 -13.00 -7.49 -9.89
CA ALA A 113 -12.66 -8.90 -10.06
C ALA A 113 -12.42 -9.60 -8.72
N LEU A 114 -11.64 -8.97 -7.81
CA LEU A 114 -11.38 -9.51 -6.48
C LEU A 114 -12.66 -9.62 -5.65
N SER A 115 -13.51 -8.59 -5.67
CA SER A 115 -14.81 -8.61 -4.99
C SER A 115 -15.72 -9.71 -5.52
N SER A 116 -15.76 -9.89 -6.85
CA SER A 116 -16.55 -10.93 -7.52
C SER A 116 -16.12 -12.33 -7.05
N VAL A 117 -14.82 -12.64 -7.07
CA VAL A 117 -14.37 -13.98 -6.64
C VAL A 117 -14.56 -14.20 -5.14
N LEU A 118 -14.38 -13.17 -4.31
CA LEU A 118 -14.55 -13.28 -2.86
C LEU A 118 -16.01 -13.37 -2.40
N SER A 119 -16.97 -12.95 -3.22
CA SER A 119 -18.41 -13.13 -2.92
C SER A 119 -18.83 -14.60 -2.95
N ILE A 120 -18.08 -15.44 -3.64
CA ILE A 120 -18.38 -16.87 -3.84
C ILE A 120 -17.45 -17.74 -2.97
N GLY A 121 -16.20 -17.29 -2.78
CA GLY A 121 -15.19 -18.05 -2.04
C GLY A 121 -15.34 -17.91 -0.53
N THR A 122 -15.24 -19.02 0.18
CA THR A 122 -15.30 -19.08 1.66
C THR A 122 -13.92 -18.91 2.31
N GLY A 123 -12.83 -18.91 1.51
CA GLY A 123 -11.45 -18.89 1.99
C GLY A 123 -10.86 -17.49 2.16
N ASN A 124 -9.79 -17.39 2.97
CA ASN A 124 -9.00 -16.16 3.13
C ASN A 124 -7.89 -16.02 2.08
N ARG A 125 -7.85 -16.90 1.07
CA ARG A 125 -6.81 -16.93 0.03
C ARG A 125 -7.42 -16.68 -1.35
N VAL A 126 -6.70 -15.91 -2.14
CA VAL A 126 -6.99 -15.71 -3.56
C VAL A 126 -5.77 -16.14 -4.36
N LYS A 127 -6.02 -16.87 -5.45
CA LYS A 127 -5.00 -17.23 -6.43
C LYS A 127 -4.97 -16.17 -7.51
N LEU A 128 -3.77 -15.77 -7.88
CA LEU A 128 -3.48 -14.91 -9.00
C LEU A 128 -2.66 -15.71 -10.01
N ASN A 129 -3.08 -15.73 -11.25
CA ASN A 129 -2.31 -16.25 -12.36
C ASN A 129 -2.49 -15.39 -13.62
N PHE A 130 -1.73 -15.72 -14.64
CA PHE A 130 -1.79 -15.04 -15.93
C PHE A 130 -2.13 -16.08 -17.00
N GLN A 131 -3.27 -15.90 -17.67
CA GLN A 131 -3.79 -16.79 -18.71
C GLN A 131 -4.32 -15.97 -19.89
N ASP A 132 -4.05 -16.39 -21.12
CA ASP A 132 -4.57 -15.78 -22.34
C ASP A 132 -4.42 -14.24 -22.38
N GLN A 133 -3.25 -13.76 -21.96
CA GLN A 133 -2.90 -12.32 -21.86
C GLN A 133 -3.79 -11.55 -20.86
N ARG A 134 -4.41 -12.23 -19.92
CA ARG A 134 -5.23 -11.64 -18.85
C ARG A 134 -4.69 -12.02 -17.49
N LEU A 135 -4.82 -11.09 -16.56
CA LEU A 135 -4.60 -11.36 -15.16
C LEU A 135 -5.88 -11.98 -14.59
N VAL A 136 -5.78 -13.10 -13.90
CA VAL A 136 -6.96 -13.85 -13.45
C VAL A 136 -6.90 -14.04 -11.93
N PHE A 137 -7.91 -13.53 -11.25
CA PHE A 137 -8.17 -13.88 -9.85
C PHE A 137 -9.05 -15.12 -9.77
N GLN A 138 -8.68 -16.04 -8.90
CA GLN A 138 -9.44 -17.26 -8.63
C GLN A 138 -9.55 -17.50 -7.13
N CYS A 139 -10.69 -18.00 -6.69
CA CYS A 139 -10.85 -18.59 -5.36
C CYS A 139 -11.53 -19.94 -5.49
N ALA A 140 -11.30 -20.81 -4.52
CA ALA A 140 -11.99 -22.08 -4.37
C ALA A 140 -12.76 -22.08 -3.05
N GLY A 141 -14.01 -22.51 -3.09
CA GLY A 141 -14.79 -22.91 -1.93
C GLY A 141 -15.00 -24.42 -1.95
N ASP A 142 -15.66 -24.95 -0.94
CA ASP A 142 -15.84 -26.41 -0.77
C ASP A 142 -16.59 -27.07 -1.93
N CYS A 143 -17.50 -26.33 -2.58
CA CYS A 143 -18.32 -26.84 -3.69
C CYS A 143 -18.32 -25.94 -4.93
N VAL A 144 -17.70 -24.75 -4.87
CA VAL A 144 -17.77 -23.73 -5.94
C VAL A 144 -16.41 -23.09 -6.13
N SER A 145 -16.03 -22.86 -7.38
CA SER A 145 -14.88 -22.04 -7.75
C SER A 145 -15.33 -20.83 -8.53
N ALA A 146 -14.69 -19.68 -8.30
CA ALA A 146 -14.92 -18.47 -9.06
C ALA A 146 -13.63 -18.00 -9.73
N SER A 147 -13.75 -17.45 -10.93
CA SER A 147 -12.65 -16.89 -11.70
C SER A 147 -13.08 -15.58 -12.32
N ALA A 148 -12.25 -14.55 -12.19
CA ALA A 148 -12.50 -13.24 -12.77
C ALA A 148 -11.24 -12.74 -13.51
N PRO A 149 -11.28 -12.70 -14.86
CA PRO A 149 -10.20 -12.13 -15.67
C PRO A 149 -10.24 -10.61 -15.66
N ILE A 150 -9.04 -10.01 -15.79
CA ILE A 150 -8.84 -8.58 -15.87
C ILE A 150 -8.01 -8.29 -17.10
N GLU A 151 -8.39 -7.26 -17.85
CA GLU A 151 -7.63 -6.79 -18.99
C GLU A 151 -6.28 -6.19 -18.54
N VAL A 152 -5.25 -6.45 -19.32
CA VAL A 152 -3.89 -5.98 -19.08
C VAL A 152 -3.57 -4.88 -20.09
N ILE A 153 -3.18 -3.72 -19.56
CA ILE A 153 -2.78 -2.57 -20.38
C ILE A 153 -1.37 -2.79 -20.95
N ALA A 154 -0.46 -3.29 -20.13
CA ALA A 154 0.90 -3.60 -20.53
C ALA A 154 1.48 -4.75 -19.69
N LEU A 155 2.36 -5.54 -20.30
CA LEU A 155 3.07 -6.64 -19.67
C LEU A 155 4.57 -6.51 -19.93
N THR A 156 5.38 -6.72 -18.91
CA THR A 156 6.84 -6.80 -19.02
C THR A 156 7.32 -8.07 -18.32
N GLY A 157 8.19 -8.83 -18.96
CA GLY A 157 8.66 -10.11 -18.48
C GLY A 157 7.74 -11.27 -18.86
N THR A 158 7.99 -12.44 -18.30
CA THR A 158 7.25 -13.67 -18.61
C THR A 158 6.54 -14.16 -17.36
N PRO A 159 5.20 -14.02 -17.27
CA PRO A 159 4.45 -14.59 -16.16
C PRO A 159 4.57 -16.11 -16.15
N ALA A 160 4.82 -16.68 -14.97
CA ALA A 160 4.89 -18.12 -14.81
C ALA A 160 4.34 -18.53 -13.44
N GLY A 161 3.42 -19.49 -13.45
CA GLY A 161 2.90 -20.13 -12.24
C GLY A 161 1.67 -19.46 -11.63
N ASP A 162 1.29 -20.03 -10.49
CA ASP A 162 0.15 -19.62 -9.67
C ASP A 162 0.67 -18.99 -8.37
N TYR A 163 0.11 -17.87 -7.98
CA TYR A 163 0.49 -17.16 -6.77
C TYR A 163 -0.69 -17.03 -5.82
N TRP A 164 -0.45 -17.29 -4.53
CA TRP A 164 -1.49 -17.29 -3.51
C TRP A 164 -1.29 -16.16 -2.52
N PHE A 165 -2.29 -15.33 -2.34
CA PHE A 165 -2.24 -14.17 -1.46
C PHE A 165 -3.35 -14.19 -0.42
N ASN A 166 -3.14 -13.47 0.67
CA ASN A 166 -4.19 -13.20 1.65
C ASN A 166 -5.20 -12.21 1.05
N ALA A 167 -6.42 -12.66 0.85
CA ALA A 167 -7.47 -11.87 0.20
C ALA A 167 -7.82 -10.59 0.97
N LYS A 168 -7.89 -10.65 2.32
CA LYS A 168 -8.21 -9.47 3.15
C LYS A 168 -7.13 -8.41 3.05
N GLN A 169 -5.87 -8.84 3.05
CA GLN A 169 -4.73 -7.92 2.92
C GLN A 169 -4.73 -7.26 1.55
N LEU A 170 -4.92 -8.04 0.49
CA LEU A 170 -4.98 -7.52 -0.88
C LEU A 170 -6.14 -6.52 -1.06
N VAL A 171 -7.34 -6.83 -0.55
CA VAL A 171 -8.47 -5.89 -0.56
C VAL A 171 -8.12 -4.58 0.15
N THR A 172 -7.43 -4.67 1.30
CA THR A 172 -7.03 -3.48 2.07
C THR A 172 -6.04 -2.62 1.28
N CYS A 173 -5.03 -3.25 0.66
CA CYS A 173 -4.06 -2.55 -0.18
C CYS A 173 -4.75 -1.86 -1.38
N LEU A 174 -5.59 -2.58 -2.11
CA LEU A 174 -6.28 -2.03 -3.27
C LEU A 174 -7.23 -0.89 -2.93
N LYS A 175 -7.87 -0.91 -1.75
CA LYS A 175 -8.75 0.19 -1.31
C LYS A 175 -8.03 1.52 -1.15
N ALA A 176 -6.76 1.50 -0.82
CA ALA A 176 -5.95 2.70 -0.61
C ALA A 176 -5.34 3.26 -1.90
N LEU A 177 -5.47 2.56 -3.04
CA LEU A 177 -4.91 2.96 -4.34
C LEU A 177 -6.00 3.48 -5.26
N SER A 178 -5.64 4.25 -6.28
CA SER A 178 -6.55 4.74 -7.33
C SER A 178 -5.83 4.83 -8.68
N GLY A 179 -6.60 4.84 -9.77
CA GLY A 179 -6.08 4.92 -11.14
C GLY A 179 -5.45 3.61 -11.61
N THR A 180 -4.36 3.69 -12.37
CA THR A 180 -3.62 2.53 -12.85
C THR A 180 -2.57 2.07 -11.85
N VAL A 181 -2.32 0.78 -11.80
CA VAL A 181 -1.32 0.16 -10.94
C VAL A 181 -0.42 -0.77 -11.74
N THR A 182 0.86 -0.72 -11.44
CA THR A 182 1.81 -1.76 -11.86
C THR A 182 1.84 -2.83 -10.78
N LEU A 183 1.25 -3.98 -11.09
CA LEU A 183 1.36 -5.20 -10.29
C LEU A 183 2.63 -5.92 -10.71
N GLY A 184 3.46 -6.30 -9.77
CA GLY A 184 4.66 -7.11 -10.02
C GLY A 184 4.68 -8.35 -9.14
N ILE A 185 5.31 -9.39 -9.64
CA ILE A 185 5.68 -10.55 -8.83
C ILE A 185 7.20 -10.62 -8.78
N ALA A 186 7.72 -10.46 -7.58
CA ALA A 186 9.15 -10.55 -7.33
C ALA A 186 9.60 -12.00 -7.16
N GLN A 187 10.91 -12.22 -7.20
CA GLN A 187 11.50 -13.51 -6.87
C GLN A 187 11.05 -13.95 -5.47
N GLY A 188 10.64 -15.22 -5.34
CA GLY A 188 10.05 -15.73 -4.10
C GLY A 188 8.54 -15.55 -3.97
N GLY A 189 7.85 -15.04 -5.01
CA GLY A 189 6.40 -14.94 -5.06
C GLY A 189 5.81 -13.75 -4.29
N MET A 190 6.62 -12.76 -3.94
CA MET A 190 6.14 -11.53 -3.29
C MET A 190 5.39 -10.66 -4.30
N LEU A 191 4.22 -10.17 -3.90
CA LEU A 191 3.42 -9.25 -4.69
C LEU A 191 3.88 -7.80 -4.44
N THR A 192 4.09 -7.07 -5.53
CA THR A 192 4.30 -5.63 -5.48
C THR A 192 3.16 -4.90 -6.19
N LEU A 193 2.70 -3.81 -5.62
CA LEU A 193 1.74 -2.90 -6.24
C LEU A 193 2.35 -1.50 -6.22
N ALA A 194 2.53 -0.90 -7.37
CA ALA A 194 3.12 0.43 -7.51
C ALA A 194 2.19 1.35 -8.29
N THR A 195 1.95 2.54 -7.75
CA THR A 195 1.35 3.68 -8.45
C THR A 195 2.37 4.81 -8.52
N GLN A 196 1.97 5.98 -9.03
CA GLN A 196 2.84 7.15 -9.03
C GLN A 196 3.30 7.54 -7.62
N ASP A 197 2.40 7.46 -6.62
CA ASP A 197 2.61 8.02 -5.29
C ASP A 197 2.71 6.97 -4.18
N ALA A 198 2.47 5.71 -4.47
CA ALA A 198 2.47 4.64 -3.47
C ALA A 198 3.09 3.33 -3.96
N TYR A 199 3.70 2.61 -3.04
CA TYR A 199 4.26 1.29 -3.27
C TYR A 199 3.88 0.35 -2.13
N TYR A 200 3.44 -0.85 -2.47
CA TYR A 200 3.08 -1.94 -1.56
C TYR A 200 3.89 -3.19 -1.90
N LEU A 201 4.40 -3.85 -0.85
CA LEU A 201 5.14 -5.11 -0.92
C LEU A 201 4.55 -6.10 0.07
#